data_561044c13add1991765232968e03d848
#
_entry.id   561044c13add1991765232968e03d848
#
_cell.length_a   1.000
_cell.length_b   1.000
_cell.length_c   1.000
_cell.angle_alpha   90.00
_cell.angle_beta   90.00
_cell.angle_gamma   90.00
#
_symmetry.space_group_name_H-M   'P 1'
#
loop_
_entity.id
_entity.type
_entity.pdbx_description
1 polymer ?
#
loop_
_entity_poly.entity_id
_entity_poly.type
_entity_poly.pdbx_seq_one_letter_code
_entity_poly.pdbx_strand_id
1 'polypeptide(L)'
;MKKKHFLWLTILLIGVSCHKDDEVVTSPLCITVDANLTQQDAAAQSFEIKVTGTGKWSIQSDRSWCSILPTEGNGSANITITLTKNNGQKERYTTLRLMDSDGTVCDSLALTQQAEAANDSTQYRLPVIFHVLYHDATNKKQYVREGHLAMILERVNEIYNHCGQDLGLEFCMAEEDPDGNVLKEPGVNRVKINLKSINSAAFMGYSSAPKRYKSYMWDPNSYINIFLYTFESAGVQGISHLPYLLKPHTLEGLTTLEYEDWDEVPWPQCLSINNEFIYSYDDIDVPAIFDVSKTIAHELGHFLGLRHAFSEDPITGSTDACYDSDFCEDTPTYNKAAYDKIMQGYPTFDDEAIAQLVMREDCETGEEFVSTNVMDYACGYMNCFTANQAARIRYVIEHSPYIPGPKVRLPEQQVPTTKTARTNQYVLKTFE
;
A
#
# COMPACT_ATOMS: atom_id res chain seq x y z
N MET A 1 7.69 -24.20 42.96
CA MET A 1 6.41 -23.63 43.47
C MET A 1 6.58 -22.11 43.56
N LYS A 2 6.05 -21.34 42.61
CA LYS A 2 5.98 -19.87 42.71
C LYS A 2 4.53 -19.47 42.56
N LYS A 3 3.98 -18.86 43.59
CA LYS A 3 2.59 -18.40 43.67
C LYS A 3 2.43 -17.17 42.80
N LYS A 4 1.41 -17.21 41.89
CA LYS A 4 0.92 -16.03 41.18
C LYS A 4 -0.11 -15.35 42.06
N HIS A 5 0.08 -14.08 42.37
CA HIS A 5 -0.90 -13.22 43.00
C HIS A 5 -1.84 -12.65 41.96
N PHE A 6 -3.10 -12.99 42.06
CA PHE A 6 -4.21 -12.39 41.30
C PHE A 6 -4.70 -11.17 42.10
N LEU A 7 -4.63 -10.00 41.47
CA LEU A 7 -5.13 -8.76 42.07
C LEU A 7 -6.58 -8.57 41.62
N TRP A 8 -7.52 -8.69 42.60
CA TRP A 8 -8.93 -8.38 42.40
C TRP A 8 -9.15 -6.88 42.58
N LEU A 9 -9.64 -6.22 41.51
CA LEU A 9 -10.10 -4.84 41.61
C LEU A 9 -11.58 -4.82 41.94
N THR A 10 -11.91 -4.38 43.15
CA THR A 10 -13.28 -4.29 43.65
C THR A 10 -13.87 -2.94 43.21
N ILE A 11 -14.89 -2.97 42.34
CA ILE A 11 -15.65 -1.77 41.96
C ILE A 11 -16.67 -1.48 43.04
N LEU A 12 -16.59 -0.31 43.65
CA LEU A 12 -17.49 0.20 44.66
C LEU A 12 -18.69 0.87 43.99
N LEU A 13 -19.88 0.25 44.10
CA LEU A 13 -21.13 0.87 43.69
C LEU A 13 -21.59 1.84 44.78
N ILE A 14 -21.63 3.12 44.47
CA ILE A 14 -22.23 4.15 45.31
C ILE A 14 -23.68 4.36 44.83
N GLY A 15 -24.62 3.87 45.57
CA GLY A 15 -26.04 4.16 45.37
C GLY A 15 -26.41 5.54 45.89
N VAL A 16 -26.96 6.36 45.01
CA VAL A 16 -27.56 7.66 45.39
C VAL A 16 -29.07 7.49 45.50
N SER A 17 -29.59 7.79 46.71
CA SER A 17 -31.02 7.79 47.04
C SER A 17 -31.65 9.11 46.59
N CYS A 18 -32.69 9.03 45.77
CA CYS A 18 -33.47 10.22 45.31
C CYS A 18 -34.63 10.52 46.27
N HIS A 19 -34.75 11.81 46.59
CA HIS A 19 -35.99 12.40 47.14
C HIS A 19 -36.84 12.98 46.01
N LYS A 20 -38.15 12.85 46.09
CA LYS A 20 -39.10 13.33 45.08
C LYS A 20 -39.45 14.80 45.29
N ASP A 21 -39.28 15.56 44.23
CA ASP A 21 -40.10 16.73 43.91
C ASP A 21 -40.38 16.71 42.40
N ASP A 22 -41.56 17.10 41.96
CA ASP A 22 -42.08 16.98 40.58
C ASP A 22 -41.31 17.91 39.56
N GLU A 23 -40.02 17.74 39.42
CA GLU A 23 -39.26 18.21 38.29
C GLU A 23 -39.25 17.18 37.18
N VAL A 24 -39.38 17.62 35.94
CA VAL A 24 -39.17 16.79 34.73
C VAL A 24 -37.82 16.14 34.88
N VAL A 25 -37.81 14.86 35.27
CA VAL A 25 -36.56 14.09 35.44
C VAL A 25 -35.94 13.94 34.07
N THR A 26 -35.03 14.85 33.73
CA THR A 26 -34.18 14.72 32.57
C THR A 26 -33.16 13.62 32.87
N SER A 27 -33.32 12.45 32.28
CA SER A 27 -32.30 11.40 32.38
C SER A 27 -31.05 11.89 31.57
N PRO A 28 -29.87 11.86 32.19
CA PRO A 28 -28.66 12.27 31.49
C PRO A 28 -28.42 11.42 30.23
N LEU A 29 -27.89 12.03 29.21
CA LEU A 29 -27.48 11.35 27.99
C LEU A 29 -26.29 10.44 28.30
N CYS A 30 -26.37 9.15 27.94
CA CYS A 30 -25.28 8.22 28.08
C CYS A 30 -25.27 7.18 26.95
N ILE A 31 -24.11 6.59 26.72
CA ILE A 31 -23.88 5.50 25.78
C ILE A 31 -24.02 4.19 26.56
N THR A 32 -24.86 3.30 26.05
CA THR A 32 -24.97 1.92 26.57
C THR A 32 -24.51 0.96 25.48
N VAL A 33 -23.54 0.12 25.80
CA VAL A 33 -22.98 -0.87 24.91
C VAL A 33 -22.78 -2.18 25.65
N ASP A 34 -22.89 -3.30 24.94
CA ASP A 34 -22.46 -4.58 25.46
C ASP A 34 -20.96 -4.59 25.64
N ALA A 35 -20.43 -4.97 26.77
CA ALA A 35 -19.01 -4.97 27.10
C ALA A 35 -18.15 -5.74 26.08
N ASN A 36 -18.71 -6.75 25.44
CA ASN A 36 -18.04 -7.53 24.39
C ASN A 36 -17.81 -6.72 23.10
N LEU A 37 -18.53 -5.62 22.90
CA LEU A 37 -18.44 -4.79 21.69
C LEU A 37 -17.40 -3.66 21.80
N THR A 38 -16.72 -3.53 22.93
CA THR A 38 -15.64 -2.53 23.09
C THR A 38 -14.30 -3.00 22.53
N GLN A 39 -14.16 -4.32 22.33
CA GLN A 39 -13.00 -4.95 21.70
C GLN A 39 -13.47 -5.73 20.47
N GLN A 40 -12.99 -5.33 19.32
CA GLN A 40 -13.37 -5.88 18.03
C GLN A 40 -12.18 -6.58 17.38
N ASP A 41 -12.44 -7.61 16.57
CA ASP A 41 -11.42 -8.22 15.75
C ASP A 41 -10.99 -7.30 14.56
N ALA A 42 -10.04 -7.74 13.78
CA ALA A 42 -9.50 -6.94 12.67
C ALA A 42 -10.47 -6.80 11.49
N ALA A 43 -11.48 -7.67 11.36
CA ALA A 43 -12.37 -7.69 10.20
C ALA A 43 -13.25 -6.43 10.13
N ALA A 44 -13.68 -6.07 8.92
CA ALA A 44 -14.71 -5.07 8.72
C ALA A 44 -16.03 -5.59 9.31
N GLN A 45 -16.69 -4.76 10.11
CA GLN A 45 -17.89 -5.19 10.79
C GLN A 45 -18.79 -4.03 11.20
N SER A 46 -20.06 -4.33 11.48
CA SER A 46 -21.03 -3.38 11.99
C SER A 46 -21.73 -3.95 13.21
N PHE A 47 -21.98 -3.10 14.21
CA PHE A 47 -22.71 -3.44 15.42
C PHE A 47 -23.50 -2.25 15.92
N GLU A 48 -24.44 -2.50 16.86
CA GLU A 48 -25.28 -1.45 17.44
C GLU A 48 -24.84 -1.10 18.85
N ILE A 49 -24.85 0.19 19.15
CA ILE A 49 -24.81 0.75 20.50
C ILE A 49 -26.11 1.52 20.76
N LYS A 50 -26.40 1.87 21.98
CA LYS A 50 -27.58 2.62 22.33
C LYS A 50 -27.23 3.92 23.04
N VAL A 51 -27.74 5.03 22.54
CA VAL A 51 -27.83 6.28 23.30
C VAL A 51 -29.09 6.26 24.11
N THR A 52 -29.02 6.54 25.43
CA THR A 52 -30.14 6.64 26.34
C THR A 52 -30.14 8.02 27.00
N GLY A 53 -31.33 8.53 27.33
CA GLY A 53 -31.49 9.83 27.97
C GLY A 53 -32.53 10.70 27.28
N THR A 54 -32.56 11.98 27.65
CA THR A 54 -33.52 12.95 27.13
C THR A 54 -32.73 14.15 26.53
N GLY A 55 -33.31 14.75 25.48
CA GLY A 55 -32.72 15.92 24.81
C GLY A 55 -32.05 15.60 23.50
N LYS A 56 -31.64 16.67 22.80
CA LYS A 56 -30.89 16.54 21.54
C LYS A 56 -29.45 16.17 21.82
N TRP A 57 -28.91 15.35 20.95
CA TRP A 57 -27.52 14.90 21.03
C TRP A 57 -26.89 14.79 19.65
N SER A 58 -25.56 14.83 19.63
CA SER A 58 -24.72 14.42 18.51
C SER A 58 -23.64 13.47 19.00
N ILE A 59 -23.21 12.55 18.13
CA ILE A 59 -22.13 11.60 18.42
C ILE A 59 -21.12 11.59 17.28
N GLN A 60 -19.84 11.58 17.59
CA GLN A 60 -18.77 11.56 16.61
C GLN A 60 -17.61 10.66 17.02
N SER A 61 -16.92 10.11 16.03
CA SER A 61 -15.65 9.40 16.18
C SER A 61 -14.50 10.33 15.88
N ASP A 62 -13.38 10.17 16.53
CA ASP A 62 -12.13 10.87 16.22
C ASP A 62 -11.30 10.17 15.11
N ARG A 63 -11.83 9.08 14.51
CA ARG A 63 -11.17 8.28 13.48
C ARG A 63 -12.07 8.03 12.27
N SER A 64 -11.50 8.13 11.07
CA SER A 64 -12.22 7.92 9.80
C SER A 64 -12.59 6.47 9.55
N TRP A 65 -11.87 5.50 10.13
CA TRP A 65 -12.16 4.08 10.00
C TRP A 65 -13.36 3.61 10.83
N CYS A 66 -13.93 4.48 11.66
CA CYS A 66 -15.12 4.23 12.47
C CYS A 66 -16.22 5.21 12.06
N SER A 67 -17.21 4.75 11.31
CA SER A 67 -18.38 5.53 10.91
C SER A 67 -19.58 5.27 11.81
N ILE A 68 -20.43 6.27 11.97
CA ILE A 68 -21.54 6.29 12.91
C ILE A 68 -22.81 6.70 12.16
N LEU A 69 -23.92 5.98 12.40
CA LEU A 69 -25.23 6.32 11.81
C LEU A 69 -26.39 5.96 12.76
N PRO A 70 -27.30 6.90 13.09
CA PRO A 70 -27.24 8.35 12.84
C PRO A 70 -26.19 9.07 13.70
N THR A 71 -25.69 10.22 13.25
CA THR A 71 -24.71 11.05 13.97
C THR A 71 -25.37 12.06 14.93
N GLU A 72 -26.68 12.23 14.86
CA GLU A 72 -27.45 13.14 15.72
C GLU A 72 -28.86 12.56 15.98
N GLY A 73 -29.48 13.00 17.07
CA GLY A 73 -30.82 12.57 17.42
C GLY A 73 -31.43 13.34 18.57
N ASN A 74 -32.58 12.85 19.07
CA ASN A 74 -33.28 13.41 20.23
C ASN A 74 -33.87 12.27 21.07
N GLY A 75 -33.51 12.19 22.34
CA GLY A 75 -33.88 11.09 23.22
C GLY A 75 -33.11 9.81 22.93
N SER A 76 -33.62 8.69 23.37
CA SER A 76 -32.96 7.40 23.20
C SER A 76 -33.03 6.91 21.74
N ALA A 77 -31.92 6.36 21.24
CA ALA A 77 -31.81 5.81 19.89
C ALA A 77 -30.79 4.67 19.80
N ASN A 78 -30.98 3.78 18.83
CA ASN A 78 -29.95 2.84 18.44
C ASN A 78 -29.04 3.49 17.39
N ILE A 79 -27.75 3.26 17.52
CA ILE A 79 -26.69 3.81 16.69
C ILE A 79 -25.92 2.65 16.09
N THR A 80 -25.83 2.62 14.78
CA THR A 80 -24.97 1.65 14.06
C THR A 80 -23.55 2.21 13.99
N ILE A 81 -22.59 1.43 14.49
CA ILE A 81 -21.17 1.67 14.33
C ILE A 81 -20.68 0.74 13.24
N THR A 82 -19.95 1.28 12.27
CA THR A 82 -19.31 0.49 11.21
C THR A 82 -17.82 0.73 11.23
N LEU A 83 -17.05 -0.34 11.36
CA LEU A 83 -15.60 -0.34 11.33
C LEU A 83 -15.12 -0.91 9.99
N THR A 84 -14.17 -0.22 9.35
CA THR A 84 -13.44 -0.82 8.23
C THR A 84 -12.48 -1.89 8.73
N LYS A 85 -11.99 -2.77 7.85
CA LYS A 85 -10.96 -3.76 8.21
C LYS A 85 -9.70 -3.05 8.73
N ASN A 86 -9.12 -3.55 9.83
CA ASN A 86 -7.81 -3.11 10.30
C ASN A 86 -6.73 -3.96 9.63
N ASN A 87 -6.15 -3.45 8.55
CA ASN A 87 -5.03 -4.07 7.84
C ASN A 87 -3.67 -3.71 8.47
N GLY A 88 -3.66 -3.00 9.59
CA GLY A 88 -2.44 -2.57 10.28
C GLY A 88 -1.79 -3.67 11.11
N GLN A 89 -0.53 -3.43 11.47
CA GLN A 89 0.26 -4.35 12.30
C GLN A 89 -0.02 -4.20 13.81
N LYS A 90 -0.76 -3.15 14.18
CA LYS A 90 -1.09 -2.82 15.56
C LYS A 90 -2.59 -2.71 15.75
N GLU A 91 -3.04 -2.99 16.97
CA GLU A 91 -4.39 -2.64 17.36
C GLU A 91 -4.58 -1.11 17.26
N ARG A 92 -5.80 -0.70 16.94
CA ARG A 92 -6.15 0.71 16.79
C ARG A 92 -7.30 1.10 17.70
N TYR A 93 -7.36 2.40 18.03
CA TYR A 93 -8.27 2.93 19.03
C TYR A 93 -9.06 4.09 18.47
N THR A 94 -10.32 4.18 18.88
CA THR A 94 -11.15 5.37 18.67
C THR A 94 -11.96 5.66 19.91
N THR A 95 -12.32 6.94 20.07
CA THR A 95 -13.23 7.39 21.12
C THR A 95 -14.47 8.01 20.47
N LEU A 96 -15.62 7.40 20.73
CA LEU A 96 -16.92 7.99 20.40
C LEU A 96 -17.25 9.01 21.48
N ARG A 97 -17.57 10.26 21.11
CA ARG A 97 -17.97 11.31 22.05
C ARG A 97 -19.44 11.68 21.80
N LEU A 98 -20.26 11.50 22.84
CA LEU A 98 -21.65 11.94 22.86
C LEU A 98 -21.72 13.33 23.43
N MET A 99 -22.31 14.25 22.69
CA MET A 99 -22.43 15.67 23.06
C MET A 99 -23.90 16.08 23.12
N ASP A 100 -24.24 17.01 24.04
CA ASP A 100 -25.54 17.65 24.10
C ASP A 100 -25.71 18.76 23.04
N SER A 101 -26.84 19.45 23.08
CA SER A 101 -27.15 20.58 22.17
C SER A 101 -26.18 21.75 22.25
N ASP A 102 -25.45 21.88 23.34
CA ASP A 102 -24.52 22.99 23.59
C ASP A 102 -23.09 22.58 23.23
N GLY A 103 -22.90 21.35 22.73
CA GLY A 103 -21.61 20.79 22.34
C GLY A 103 -20.78 20.29 23.54
N THR A 104 -21.40 20.16 24.73
CA THR A 104 -20.72 19.61 25.90
C THR A 104 -20.70 18.09 25.81
N VAL A 105 -19.52 17.47 26.03
CA VAL A 105 -19.39 16.02 26.05
C VAL A 105 -20.09 15.48 27.29
N CYS A 106 -21.16 14.71 27.08
CA CYS A 106 -21.96 14.07 28.14
C CYS A 106 -21.42 12.69 28.49
N ASP A 107 -20.91 11.97 27.49
CA ASP A 107 -20.37 10.62 27.67
C ASP A 107 -19.38 10.28 26.54
N SER A 108 -18.57 9.23 26.76
CA SER A 108 -17.62 8.74 25.77
C SER A 108 -17.44 7.24 25.86
N LEU A 109 -17.24 6.62 24.70
CA LEU A 109 -16.98 5.18 24.58
C LEU A 109 -15.68 4.96 23.83
N ALA A 110 -14.72 4.29 24.48
CA ALA A 110 -13.49 3.84 23.82
C ALA A 110 -13.74 2.47 23.14
N LEU A 111 -13.35 2.38 21.87
CA LEU A 111 -13.37 1.15 21.09
C LEU A 111 -11.95 0.80 20.67
N THR A 112 -11.63 -0.49 20.75
CA THR A 112 -10.39 -1.08 20.28
C THR A 112 -10.70 -2.04 19.15
N GLN A 113 -9.96 -1.95 18.04
CA GLN A 113 -9.97 -2.95 16.99
C GLN A 113 -8.60 -3.60 16.90
N GLN A 114 -8.55 -4.92 17.04
CA GLN A 114 -7.31 -5.68 16.98
C GLN A 114 -6.62 -5.52 15.62
N ALA A 115 -5.31 -5.71 15.61
CA ALA A 115 -4.58 -5.92 14.36
C ALA A 115 -5.04 -7.22 13.69
N GLU A 116 -4.99 -7.28 12.38
CA GLU A 116 -5.13 -8.57 11.69
C GLU A 116 -4.04 -9.50 12.23
N ALA A 117 -4.45 -10.68 12.71
CA ALA A 117 -3.48 -11.71 13.08
C ALA A 117 -2.63 -11.99 11.84
N ALA A 118 -1.31 -11.86 11.96
CA ALA A 118 -0.43 -12.24 10.88
C ALA A 118 -0.82 -13.67 10.46
N ASN A 119 -1.09 -13.85 9.17
CA ASN A 119 -1.25 -15.20 8.64
C ASN A 119 0.01 -15.97 9.01
N ASP A 120 -0.09 -17.18 9.57
CA ASP A 120 1.07 -17.98 9.96
C ASP A 120 2.05 -18.20 8.79
N SER A 121 1.58 -18.04 7.53
CA SER A 121 2.39 -18.04 6.31
C SER A 121 3.01 -16.68 5.95
N THR A 122 2.50 -15.56 6.50
CA THR A 122 2.99 -14.22 6.18
C THR A 122 4.20 -13.86 7.06
N GLN A 123 5.38 -13.81 6.46
CA GLN A 123 6.63 -13.46 7.16
C GLN A 123 6.87 -11.94 7.19
N TYR A 124 6.34 -11.19 6.20
CA TYR A 124 6.62 -9.77 6.00
C TYR A 124 5.33 -8.99 5.80
N ARG A 125 5.13 -7.97 6.64
CA ARG A 125 4.08 -6.96 6.46
C ARG A 125 4.76 -5.62 6.18
N LEU A 126 4.52 -5.07 4.98
CA LEU A 126 5.20 -3.89 4.48
C LEU A 126 4.26 -2.69 4.45
N PRO A 127 4.47 -1.67 5.33
CA PRO A 127 3.64 -0.49 5.36
C PRO A 127 3.80 0.36 4.09
N VAL A 128 2.68 0.70 3.45
CA VAL A 128 2.60 1.52 2.24
C VAL A 128 2.01 2.88 2.58
N ILE A 129 2.63 3.94 2.04
CA ILE A 129 2.10 5.31 2.06
C ILE A 129 1.95 5.84 0.64
N PHE A 130 0.73 6.25 0.29
CA PHE A 130 0.42 6.94 -0.95
C PHE A 130 0.54 8.46 -0.74
N HIS A 131 1.51 9.09 -1.37
CA HIS A 131 1.64 10.54 -1.43
C HIS A 131 0.81 11.05 -2.62
N VAL A 132 -0.42 11.46 -2.35
CA VAL A 132 -1.34 12.01 -3.37
C VAL A 132 -1.00 13.47 -3.61
N LEU A 133 -0.22 13.74 -4.67
CA LEU A 133 0.16 15.10 -5.05
C LEU A 133 -0.91 15.68 -5.98
N TYR A 134 -1.75 16.58 -5.47
CA TYR A 134 -2.87 17.13 -6.22
C TYR A 134 -2.76 18.64 -6.45
N HIS A 135 -3.19 19.11 -7.62
CA HIS A 135 -3.34 20.52 -7.95
C HIS A 135 -4.76 21.01 -7.69
N ASP A 136 -5.75 20.22 -8.09
CA ASP A 136 -7.17 20.54 -8.02
C ASP A 136 -7.92 19.47 -7.20
N ALA A 137 -8.41 19.87 -6.01
CA ALA A 137 -9.17 18.99 -5.13
C ALA A 137 -10.55 18.59 -5.68
N THR A 138 -11.07 19.26 -6.73
CA THR A 138 -12.33 18.93 -7.38
C THR A 138 -12.15 17.88 -8.47
N ASN A 139 -10.92 17.68 -8.95
CA ASN A 139 -10.57 16.62 -9.90
C ASN A 139 -10.46 15.28 -9.16
N LYS A 140 -11.39 14.36 -9.41
CA LYS A 140 -11.46 13.04 -8.75
C LYS A 140 -10.24 12.17 -8.99
N LYS A 141 -9.55 12.32 -10.13
CA LYS A 141 -8.31 11.57 -10.41
C LYS A 141 -7.13 12.11 -9.60
N GLN A 142 -7.09 13.43 -9.37
CA GLN A 142 -6.05 14.06 -8.55
C GLN A 142 -6.33 13.92 -7.05
N TYR A 143 -7.59 14.14 -6.62
CA TYR A 143 -8.01 14.00 -5.23
C TYR A 143 -8.86 12.74 -5.09
N VAL A 144 -8.17 11.60 -5.11
CA VAL A 144 -8.79 10.27 -5.08
C VAL A 144 -9.72 10.14 -3.88
N ARG A 145 -10.91 9.54 -4.08
CA ARG A 145 -11.90 9.35 -3.00
C ARG A 145 -11.31 8.52 -1.87
N GLU A 146 -11.74 8.80 -0.65
CA GLU A 146 -11.36 8.05 0.55
C GLU A 146 -11.71 6.56 0.41
N GLY A 147 -10.81 5.69 0.88
CA GLY A 147 -10.93 4.24 0.82
C GLY A 147 -10.57 3.59 -0.53
N HIS A 148 -10.45 4.36 -1.61
CA HIS A 148 -10.18 3.79 -2.93
C HIS A 148 -8.77 3.20 -3.05
N LEU A 149 -7.77 3.85 -2.45
CA LEU A 149 -6.38 3.37 -2.46
C LEU A 149 -6.22 2.12 -1.61
N ALA A 150 -6.97 1.98 -0.52
CA ALA A 150 -7.02 0.76 0.27
C ALA A 150 -7.57 -0.42 -0.54
N MET A 151 -8.68 -0.21 -1.27
CA MET A 151 -9.24 -1.22 -2.18
C MET A 151 -8.23 -1.64 -3.26
N ILE A 152 -7.50 -0.69 -3.84
CA ILE A 152 -6.46 -1.01 -4.83
C ILE A 152 -5.35 -1.86 -4.20
N LEU A 153 -4.90 -1.51 -2.99
CA LEU A 153 -3.84 -2.27 -2.29
C LEU A 153 -4.28 -3.69 -1.93
N GLU A 154 -5.56 -3.89 -1.60
CA GLU A 154 -6.14 -5.24 -1.42
C GLU A 154 -6.02 -6.06 -2.72
N ARG A 155 -6.36 -5.48 -3.87
CA ARG A 155 -6.20 -6.14 -5.18
C ARG A 155 -4.72 -6.44 -5.51
N VAL A 156 -3.80 -5.55 -5.15
CA VAL A 156 -2.35 -5.81 -5.27
C VAL A 156 -1.95 -7.02 -4.44
N ASN A 157 -2.43 -7.14 -3.20
CA ASN A 157 -2.18 -8.31 -2.37
C ASN A 157 -2.80 -9.60 -2.97
N GLU A 158 -3.98 -9.52 -3.57
CA GLU A 158 -4.57 -10.64 -4.32
C GLU A 158 -3.66 -11.09 -5.46
N ILE A 159 -3.13 -10.15 -6.27
CA ILE A 159 -2.20 -10.44 -7.36
C ILE A 159 -0.93 -11.14 -6.83
N TYR A 160 -0.35 -10.65 -5.74
CA TYR A 160 0.86 -11.21 -5.15
C TYR A 160 0.66 -12.62 -4.59
N ASN A 161 -0.57 -13.02 -4.28
CA ASN A 161 -0.92 -14.33 -3.72
C ASN A 161 -1.64 -15.25 -4.72
N HIS A 162 -1.92 -14.80 -5.97
CA HIS A 162 -2.83 -15.49 -6.89
C HIS A 162 -2.31 -16.86 -7.33
N CYS A 163 -1.07 -16.97 -7.75
CA CYS A 163 -0.54 -18.19 -8.35
C CYS A 163 0.06 -19.20 -7.37
N GLY A 164 -0.25 -19.09 -6.09
CA GLY A 164 0.17 -20.07 -5.08
C GLY A 164 1.67 -20.08 -4.78
N GLN A 165 2.42 -19.11 -5.28
CA GLN A 165 3.76 -18.84 -4.79
C GLN A 165 3.61 -18.15 -3.44
N ASP A 166 3.91 -18.86 -2.36
CA ASP A 166 3.90 -18.27 -1.03
C ASP A 166 5.07 -17.27 -0.91
N LEU A 167 4.80 -16.02 -1.23
CA LEU A 167 5.78 -14.92 -1.09
C LEU A 167 6.01 -14.59 0.39
N GLY A 168 5.11 -15.00 1.27
CA GLY A 168 5.13 -14.61 2.68
C GLY A 168 5.05 -13.10 2.87
N LEU A 169 4.32 -12.39 2.00
CA LEU A 169 4.32 -10.94 1.89
C LEU A 169 2.91 -10.37 1.88
N GLU A 170 2.70 -9.31 2.64
CA GLU A 170 1.48 -8.51 2.66
C GLU A 170 1.84 -7.01 2.67
N PHE A 171 1.24 -6.25 1.77
CA PHE A 171 1.28 -4.80 1.81
C PHE A 171 0.13 -4.29 2.67
N CYS A 172 0.42 -3.44 3.66
CA CYS A 172 -0.60 -2.85 4.53
C CYS A 172 -0.55 -1.32 4.47
N MET A 173 -1.71 -0.68 4.62
CA MET A 173 -1.80 0.78 4.69
C MET A 173 -1.10 1.27 5.96
N ALA A 174 -0.19 2.26 5.84
CA ALA A 174 0.45 2.90 7.00
C ALA A 174 -0.61 3.58 7.89
N GLU A 175 -0.52 3.43 9.19
CA GLU A 175 -1.51 4.01 10.13
C GLU A 175 -1.05 5.31 10.75
N GLU A 176 0.27 5.50 10.90
CA GLU A 176 0.89 6.65 11.53
C GLU A 176 1.81 7.37 10.55
N ASP A 177 1.98 8.68 10.74
CA ASP A 177 2.99 9.47 10.05
C ASP A 177 4.38 9.29 10.72
N PRO A 178 5.48 9.85 10.16
CA PRO A 178 6.82 9.73 10.76
C PRO A 178 6.96 10.31 12.17
N ASP A 179 6.05 11.19 12.57
CA ASP A 179 6.01 11.79 13.92
C ASP A 179 5.16 10.96 14.90
N GLY A 180 4.57 9.84 14.46
CA GLY A 180 3.72 8.95 15.25
C GLY A 180 2.28 9.43 15.39
N ASN A 181 1.85 10.41 14.59
CA ASN A 181 0.46 10.83 14.58
C ASN A 181 -0.37 9.89 13.70
N VAL A 182 -1.54 9.49 14.18
CA VAL A 182 -2.47 8.66 13.40
C VAL A 182 -2.96 9.40 12.17
N LEU A 183 -2.85 8.77 11.01
CA LEU A 183 -3.33 9.31 9.75
C LEU A 183 -4.85 9.41 9.73
N LYS A 184 -5.37 10.52 9.20
CA LYS A 184 -6.82 10.69 9.01
C LYS A 184 -7.40 9.61 8.09
N GLU A 185 -6.70 9.31 7.02
CA GLU A 185 -6.97 8.21 6.09
C GLU A 185 -5.74 7.30 6.10
N PRO A 186 -5.85 6.05 6.58
CA PRO A 186 -4.71 5.15 6.63
C PRO A 186 -4.02 5.03 5.27
N GLY A 187 -2.69 5.12 5.29
CA GLY A 187 -1.86 4.98 4.09
C GLY A 187 -1.95 6.12 3.09
N VAL A 188 -2.56 7.28 3.44
CA VAL A 188 -2.73 8.40 2.48
C VAL A 188 -2.23 9.71 3.04
N ASN A 189 -1.22 10.27 2.38
CA ASN A 189 -0.71 11.61 2.62
C ASN A 189 -1.09 12.52 1.43
N ARG A 190 -2.02 13.47 1.64
CA ARG A 190 -2.51 14.38 0.59
C ARG A 190 -1.73 15.69 0.60
N VAL A 191 -1.00 15.94 -0.49
CA VAL A 191 -0.15 17.13 -0.62
C VAL A 191 -0.62 18.00 -1.78
N LYS A 192 -1.04 19.23 -1.49
CA LYS A 192 -1.39 20.20 -2.51
C LYS A 192 -0.14 20.76 -3.17
N ILE A 193 -0.08 20.71 -4.51
CA ILE A 193 1.01 21.24 -5.32
C ILE A 193 0.51 22.29 -6.31
N ASN A 194 1.43 23.09 -6.85
CA ASN A 194 1.10 24.15 -7.81
C ASN A 194 1.23 23.71 -9.27
N LEU A 195 1.56 22.43 -9.52
CA LEU A 195 1.75 21.86 -10.86
C LEU A 195 0.53 21.02 -11.26
N LYS A 196 0.05 21.20 -12.50
CA LYS A 196 -1.07 20.38 -13.04
C LYS A 196 -0.61 18.99 -13.44
N SER A 197 0.62 18.87 -13.94
CA SER A 197 1.30 17.63 -14.30
C SER A 197 2.78 17.73 -13.98
N ILE A 198 3.45 16.60 -13.86
CA ILE A 198 4.86 16.50 -13.49
C ILE A 198 5.55 15.56 -14.49
N ASN A 199 6.75 15.95 -14.95
CA ASN A 199 7.61 15.03 -15.68
C ASN A 199 8.09 13.92 -14.73
N SER A 200 7.61 12.70 -14.91
CA SER A 200 7.86 11.58 -14.01
C SER A 200 9.35 11.21 -13.96
N ALA A 201 10.06 11.19 -15.08
CA ALA A 201 11.47 10.88 -15.11
C ALA A 201 12.29 11.94 -14.33
N ALA A 202 11.96 13.23 -14.51
CA ALA A 202 12.62 14.30 -13.76
C ALA A 202 12.28 14.23 -12.26
N PHE A 203 11.02 13.97 -11.93
CA PHE A 203 10.57 13.82 -10.54
C PHE A 203 11.30 12.68 -9.83
N MET A 204 11.43 11.53 -10.48
CA MET A 204 12.12 10.34 -9.98
C MET A 204 13.67 10.46 -10.00
N GLY A 205 14.22 11.56 -10.50
CA GLY A 205 15.67 11.83 -10.47
C GLY A 205 16.47 11.24 -11.61
N TYR A 206 15.81 10.93 -12.73
CA TYR A 206 16.44 10.41 -13.96
C TYR A 206 16.92 11.47 -14.94
N SER A 207 16.78 12.71 -14.55
CA SER A 207 17.35 13.84 -15.27
C SER A 207 18.31 14.61 -14.35
N SER A 208 19.02 15.59 -14.92
CA SER A 208 19.83 16.54 -14.13
C SER A 208 19.01 17.50 -13.26
N ALA A 209 17.68 17.41 -13.32
CA ALA A 209 16.78 18.23 -12.51
C ALA A 209 16.86 17.87 -11.01
N PRO A 210 16.56 18.82 -10.11
CA PRO A 210 16.49 18.53 -8.67
C PRO A 210 15.52 17.39 -8.38
N LYS A 211 15.91 16.46 -7.55
CA LYS A 211 15.14 15.27 -7.14
C LYS A 211 14.00 15.66 -6.21
N ARG A 212 12.92 16.16 -6.78
CA ARG A 212 11.78 16.73 -6.03
C ARG A 212 11.07 15.75 -5.13
N TYR A 213 11.03 14.47 -5.47
CA TYR A 213 10.38 13.45 -4.66
C TYR A 213 10.96 13.35 -3.24
N LYS A 214 12.28 13.61 -3.08
CA LYS A 214 12.94 13.53 -1.76
C LYS A 214 12.27 14.41 -0.69
N SER A 215 11.73 15.56 -1.07
CA SER A 215 11.07 16.47 -0.13
C SER A 215 9.71 15.98 0.38
N TYR A 216 9.16 14.95 -0.23
CA TYR A 216 7.87 14.37 0.13
C TYR A 216 8.01 12.97 0.73
N MET A 217 9.19 12.35 0.61
CA MET A 217 9.42 10.99 1.09
C MET A 217 9.37 10.91 2.61
N TRP A 218 8.78 9.83 3.07
CA TRP A 218 8.94 9.33 4.42
C TRP A 218 10.07 8.32 4.48
N ASP A 219 10.57 8.00 5.69
CA ASP A 219 11.68 7.06 5.87
C ASP A 219 11.42 5.72 5.15
N PRO A 220 12.21 5.36 4.13
CA PRO A 220 11.98 4.15 3.34
C PRO A 220 12.27 2.86 4.11
N ASN A 221 12.93 2.93 5.27
CA ASN A 221 13.07 1.77 6.14
C ASN A 221 11.77 1.47 6.92
N SER A 222 10.86 2.43 6.95
CA SER A 222 9.58 2.32 7.65
C SER A 222 8.39 2.27 6.70
N TYR A 223 8.51 2.84 5.49
CA TYR A 223 7.40 3.00 4.56
C TYR A 223 7.82 2.72 3.11
N ILE A 224 7.00 1.98 2.38
CA ILE A 224 7.04 1.99 0.91
C ILE A 224 6.35 3.27 0.44
N ASN A 225 7.11 4.16 -0.21
CA ASN A 225 6.61 5.44 -0.69
C ASN A 225 6.09 5.30 -2.12
N ILE A 226 4.79 5.47 -2.32
CA ILE A 226 4.12 5.48 -3.63
C ILE A 226 3.62 6.90 -3.91
N PHE A 227 4.14 7.53 -4.97
CA PHE A 227 3.69 8.85 -5.39
C PHE A 227 2.58 8.74 -6.43
N LEU A 228 1.49 9.45 -6.24
CA LEU A 228 0.35 9.49 -7.13
C LEU A 228 0.14 10.93 -7.63
N TYR A 229 0.34 11.17 -8.93
CA TYR A 229 0.19 12.48 -9.57
C TYR A 229 -0.07 12.35 -11.07
N THR A 230 -0.47 13.44 -11.74
CA THR A 230 -0.64 13.46 -13.19
C THR A 230 0.72 13.53 -13.87
N PHE A 231 1.05 12.52 -14.70
CA PHE A 231 2.28 12.51 -15.51
C PHE A 231 2.14 13.43 -16.72
N GLU A 232 3.23 14.05 -17.16
CA GLU A 232 3.29 14.79 -18.43
C GLU A 232 3.20 13.84 -19.63
N SER A 233 3.75 12.63 -19.52
CA SER A 233 3.63 11.57 -20.52
C SER A 233 2.36 10.76 -20.28
N ALA A 234 1.38 10.89 -21.16
CA ALA A 234 0.08 10.25 -21.01
C ALA A 234 0.14 8.71 -21.17
N GLY A 235 1.16 8.19 -21.87
CA GLY A 235 1.31 6.74 -22.11
C GLY A 235 1.97 5.99 -20.95
N VAL A 236 2.69 6.68 -20.05
CA VAL A 236 3.38 6.05 -18.94
C VAL A 236 2.43 5.89 -17.76
N GLN A 237 2.22 4.66 -17.30
CA GLN A 237 1.31 4.36 -16.18
C GLN A 237 2.02 4.36 -14.83
N GLY A 238 3.25 3.83 -14.78
CA GLY A 238 4.06 3.75 -13.57
C GLY A 238 5.55 3.94 -13.86
N ILE A 239 6.32 4.08 -12.81
CA ILE A 239 7.80 4.15 -12.84
C ILE A 239 8.33 3.84 -11.43
N SER A 240 9.32 2.97 -11.34
CA SER A 240 9.89 2.53 -10.07
C SER A 240 11.41 2.60 -10.04
N HIS A 241 11.97 2.72 -8.85
CA HIS A 241 13.39 2.47 -8.61
C HIS A 241 13.63 1.00 -8.32
N LEU A 242 14.77 0.49 -8.79
CA LEU A 242 15.30 -0.79 -8.30
C LEU A 242 15.98 -0.60 -6.94
N PRO A 243 15.94 -1.62 -6.07
CA PRO A 243 16.58 -1.55 -4.76
C PRO A 243 18.10 -1.66 -4.83
N TYR A 244 18.73 -1.21 -3.75
CA TYR A 244 20.15 -1.43 -3.50
C TYR A 244 20.35 -2.59 -2.54
N LEU A 245 21.55 -3.18 -2.60
CA LEU A 245 22.04 -4.09 -1.58
C LEU A 245 23.30 -3.51 -0.93
N LEU A 246 23.59 -3.95 0.28
CA LEU A 246 24.83 -3.62 0.99
C LEU A 246 25.77 -4.81 0.99
N LYS A 247 27.07 -4.59 0.79
CA LYS A 247 28.07 -5.65 0.98
C LYS A 247 27.98 -6.28 2.38
N PRO A 248 28.14 -7.59 2.51
CA PRO A 248 28.59 -8.54 1.48
C PRO A 248 27.44 -9.10 0.61
N HIS A 249 26.19 -8.65 0.76
CA HIS A 249 25.05 -9.14 0.02
C HIS A 249 25.04 -8.60 -1.40
N THR A 250 24.90 -9.49 -2.37
CA THR A 250 24.81 -9.16 -3.79
C THR A 250 23.67 -9.94 -4.42
N LEU A 251 23.03 -9.38 -5.44
CA LEU A 251 22.07 -10.05 -6.28
C LEU A 251 22.28 -9.56 -7.71
N GLU A 252 22.40 -10.49 -8.64
CA GLU A 252 22.64 -10.16 -10.03
C GLU A 252 21.56 -9.23 -10.57
N GLY A 253 21.95 -8.23 -11.35
CA GLY A 253 21.05 -7.20 -11.86
C GLY A 253 20.72 -6.06 -10.88
N LEU A 254 21.21 -6.08 -9.63
CA LEU A 254 21.04 -4.99 -8.67
C LEU A 254 22.36 -4.31 -8.31
N THR A 255 22.28 -3.03 -7.95
CA THR A 255 23.43 -2.26 -7.47
C THR A 255 23.78 -2.63 -6.03
N THR A 256 25.06 -2.89 -5.76
CA THR A 256 25.59 -3.12 -4.42
C THR A 256 26.39 -1.91 -3.95
N LEU A 257 26.10 -1.42 -2.74
CA LEU A 257 26.80 -0.32 -2.08
C LEU A 257 27.78 -0.85 -1.00
N GLU A 258 28.82 -0.06 -0.71
CA GLU A 258 29.81 -0.40 0.31
C GLU A 258 29.28 -0.17 1.74
N TYR A 259 28.41 0.82 1.92
CA TYR A 259 27.87 1.23 3.22
C TYR A 259 26.49 1.88 3.09
N GLU A 260 25.77 1.90 4.19
CA GLU A 260 24.49 2.56 4.30
C GLU A 260 24.71 4.03 4.64
N ASP A 261 24.45 4.93 3.70
CA ASP A 261 24.43 6.37 3.93
C ASP A 261 23.27 7.00 3.13
N TRP A 262 22.23 7.38 3.85
CA TRP A 262 21.03 8.00 3.30
C TRP A 262 21.33 9.23 2.43
N ASP A 263 22.24 10.09 2.86
CA ASP A 263 22.56 11.33 2.14
C ASP A 263 23.41 11.08 0.89
N GLU A 264 24.10 9.95 0.82
CA GLU A 264 24.97 9.56 -0.27
C GLU A 264 24.27 8.72 -1.34
N VAL A 265 23.11 8.14 -1.02
CA VAL A 265 22.33 7.38 -2.01
C VAL A 265 21.79 8.35 -3.06
N PRO A 266 22.11 8.14 -4.36
CA PRO A 266 21.71 9.07 -5.43
C PRO A 266 20.21 9.32 -5.47
N TRP A 267 19.39 8.25 -5.24
CA TRP A 267 17.94 8.32 -5.07
C TRP A 267 17.43 7.20 -4.17
N PRO A 268 16.89 7.56 -3.00
CA PRO A 268 16.16 6.62 -2.15
C PRO A 268 14.99 6.02 -2.94
N GLN A 269 14.70 4.75 -2.66
CA GLN A 269 13.71 3.99 -3.42
C GLN A 269 12.29 4.51 -3.18
N CYS A 270 11.57 4.65 -4.27
CA CYS A 270 10.15 4.93 -4.33
C CYS A 270 9.60 4.49 -5.69
N LEU A 271 8.30 4.57 -5.82
CA LEU A 271 7.64 4.41 -7.11
C LEU A 271 6.60 5.51 -7.32
N SER A 272 6.25 5.77 -8.58
CA SER A 272 5.26 6.76 -8.96
C SER A 272 4.24 6.14 -9.90
N ILE A 273 2.98 6.52 -9.73
CA ILE A 273 1.82 6.04 -10.49
C ILE A 273 1.11 7.23 -11.10
N ASN A 274 0.76 7.12 -12.38
CA ASN A 274 -0.01 8.13 -13.08
C ASN A 274 -1.48 8.05 -12.65
N ASN A 275 -1.96 9.11 -12.02
CA ASN A 275 -3.33 9.18 -11.49
C ASN A 275 -4.42 9.21 -12.59
N GLU A 276 -4.05 9.38 -13.87
CA GLU A 276 -5.00 9.28 -14.97
C GLU A 276 -5.66 7.90 -15.05
N PHE A 277 -4.98 6.85 -14.59
CA PHE A 277 -5.44 5.46 -14.60
C PHE A 277 -6.04 4.99 -13.26
N ILE A 278 -6.14 5.86 -12.24
CA ILE A 278 -6.47 5.46 -10.87
C ILE A 278 -7.82 4.75 -10.69
N TYR A 279 -8.73 4.92 -11.63
CA TYR A 279 -10.05 4.25 -11.66
C TYR A 279 -10.17 3.20 -12.75
N SER A 280 -9.08 2.84 -13.42
CA SER A 280 -9.04 1.78 -14.43
C SER A 280 -8.57 0.50 -13.76
N TYR A 281 -9.44 -0.47 -13.57
CA TYR A 281 -9.14 -1.79 -13.00
C TYR A 281 -10.18 -2.80 -13.50
N ASP A 282 -9.71 -4.01 -13.76
CA ASP A 282 -10.47 -5.14 -14.24
C ASP A 282 -10.46 -6.30 -13.22
N ASP A 283 -11.02 -7.44 -13.56
CA ASP A 283 -10.86 -8.67 -12.78
C ASP A 283 -9.41 -9.17 -12.86
N ILE A 284 -8.95 -9.85 -11.80
CA ILE A 284 -7.58 -10.40 -11.74
C ILE A 284 -7.31 -11.44 -12.83
N ASP A 285 -8.35 -12.17 -13.26
CA ASP A 285 -8.28 -13.22 -14.27
C ASP A 285 -8.51 -12.70 -15.71
N VAL A 286 -8.59 -11.38 -15.92
CA VAL A 286 -8.72 -10.77 -17.24
C VAL A 286 -7.38 -10.14 -17.63
N PRO A 287 -6.93 -10.29 -18.91
CA PRO A 287 -5.73 -9.65 -19.40
C PRO A 287 -5.77 -8.12 -19.25
N ALA A 288 -4.72 -7.54 -18.68
CA ALA A 288 -4.64 -6.11 -18.45
C ALA A 288 -4.38 -5.34 -19.75
N ILE A 289 -5.16 -4.29 -19.98
CA ILE A 289 -4.86 -3.25 -20.96
C ILE A 289 -4.48 -1.99 -20.17
N PHE A 290 -5.34 -1.57 -19.24
CA PHE A 290 -5.10 -0.44 -18.34
C PHE A 290 -5.66 -0.80 -16.95
N ASP A 291 -4.90 -1.52 -16.13
CA ASP A 291 -5.30 -1.87 -14.76
C ASP A 291 -4.30 -1.29 -13.77
N VAL A 292 -4.74 -0.33 -12.96
CA VAL A 292 -3.89 0.35 -11.99
C VAL A 292 -3.38 -0.59 -10.90
N SER A 293 -4.16 -1.62 -10.53
CA SER A 293 -3.73 -2.60 -9.50
C SER A 293 -2.57 -3.45 -10.02
N LYS A 294 -2.67 -3.89 -11.29
CA LYS A 294 -1.61 -4.63 -11.99
C LYS A 294 -0.39 -3.74 -12.23
N THR A 295 -0.61 -2.48 -12.61
CA THR A 295 0.49 -1.49 -12.72
C THR A 295 1.21 -1.31 -11.37
N ILE A 296 0.48 -1.12 -10.27
CA ILE A 296 1.11 -0.97 -8.95
C ILE A 296 1.82 -2.27 -8.53
N ALA A 297 1.24 -3.44 -8.80
CA ALA A 297 1.88 -4.72 -8.53
C ALA A 297 3.20 -4.87 -9.32
N HIS A 298 3.23 -4.46 -10.58
CA HIS A 298 4.40 -4.45 -11.44
C HIS A 298 5.48 -3.49 -10.90
N GLU A 299 5.12 -2.25 -10.58
CA GLU A 299 6.06 -1.26 -10.02
C GLU A 299 6.62 -1.70 -8.66
N LEU A 300 5.80 -2.34 -7.83
CA LEU A 300 6.26 -2.96 -6.59
C LEU A 300 7.19 -4.15 -6.86
N GLY A 301 6.99 -4.89 -7.93
CA GLY A 301 7.92 -5.92 -8.38
C GLY A 301 9.32 -5.35 -8.64
N HIS A 302 9.42 -4.23 -9.38
CA HIS A 302 10.68 -3.52 -9.56
C HIS A 302 11.26 -2.99 -8.25
N PHE A 303 10.43 -2.39 -7.41
CA PHE A 303 10.82 -1.91 -6.09
C PHE A 303 11.38 -3.03 -5.20
N LEU A 304 10.92 -4.26 -5.39
CA LEU A 304 11.38 -5.47 -4.71
C LEU A 304 12.45 -6.27 -5.49
N GLY A 305 13.05 -5.67 -6.52
CA GLY A 305 14.24 -6.19 -7.20
C GLY A 305 13.99 -7.07 -8.42
N LEU A 306 12.76 -7.12 -8.92
CA LEU A 306 12.47 -7.81 -10.17
C LEU A 306 12.75 -6.92 -11.39
N ARG A 307 13.05 -7.57 -12.50
CA ARG A 307 13.17 -6.97 -13.82
C ARG A 307 12.03 -7.46 -14.72
N HIS A 308 11.90 -6.87 -15.90
CA HIS A 308 10.93 -7.31 -16.89
C HIS A 308 11.17 -8.77 -17.29
N ALA A 309 10.08 -9.51 -17.48
CA ALA A 309 10.12 -10.91 -17.90
C ALA A 309 10.50 -11.11 -19.39
N PHE A 310 10.60 -10.02 -20.16
CA PHE A 310 11.09 -10.04 -21.55
C PHE A 310 12.56 -9.64 -21.60
N SER A 311 13.24 -10.00 -22.72
CA SER A 311 14.61 -9.61 -22.94
C SER A 311 14.78 -8.10 -23.04
N GLU A 312 15.66 -7.54 -22.22
CA GLU A 312 15.96 -6.10 -22.20
C GLU A 312 17.44 -5.87 -21.97
N ASP A 313 18.09 -5.11 -22.87
CA ASP A 313 19.49 -4.73 -22.71
C ASP A 313 19.65 -3.74 -21.54
N PRO A 314 20.44 -4.07 -20.51
CA PRO A 314 20.51 -3.27 -19.28
C PRO A 314 21.22 -1.93 -19.47
N ILE A 315 21.89 -1.70 -20.59
CA ILE A 315 22.63 -0.48 -20.89
C ILE A 315 21.83 0.45 -21.79
N THR A 316 21.27 -0.12 -22.85
CA THR A 316 20.57 0.66 -23.90
C THR A 316 19.07 0.70 -23.70
N GLY A 317 18.50 -0.21 -22.89
CA GLY A 317 17.07 -0.42 -22.75
C GLY A 317 16.42 -1.03 -24.01
N SER A 318 17.25 -1.57 -24.95
CA SER A 318 16.72 -2.23 -26.16
C SER A 318 16.01 -3.52 -25.81
N THR A 319 14.78 -3.67 -26.32
CA THR A 319 13.97 -4.88 -26.19
C THR A 319 14.02 -5.78 -27.42
N ASP A 320 14.87 -5.44 -28.41
CA ASP A 320 15.14 -6.26 -29.62
C ASP A 320 16.30 -7.22 -29.34
N ALA A 321 16.07 -8.16 -28.45
CA ALA A 321 17.05 -9.15 -28.02
C ALA A 321 16.32 -10.44 -27.58
N CYS A 322 17.12 -11.52 -27.40
CA CYS A 322 16.64 -12.82 -26.97
C CYS A 322 17.69 -13.44 -26.04
N TYR A 323 17.68 -13.01 -24.78
CA TYR A 323 18.47 -13.59 -23.69
C TYR A 323 17.80 -13.31 -22.35
N ASP A 324 18.03 -14.14 -21.36
CA ASP A 324 17.56 -13.90 -20.01
C ASP A 324 18.19 -12.61 -19.44
N SER A 325 17.37 -11.63 -19.11
CA SER A 325 17.76 -10.35 -18.52
C SER A 325 17.12 -10.06 -17.18
N ASP A 326 16.22 -10.93 -16.72
CA ASP A 326 15.54 -10.81 -15.43
C ASP A 326 16.20 -11.63 -14.31
N PHE A 327 17.16 -12.50 -14.70
CA PHE A 327 17.91 -13.37 -13.77
C PHE A 327 17.00 -14.35 -13.01
N CYS A 328 15.97 -14.87 -13.71
CA CYS A 328 15.01 -15.85 -13.20
C CYS A 328 14.85 -16.98 -14.22
N GLU A 329 15.62 -18.07 -14.05
CA GLU A 329 15.66 -19.21 -14.98
C GLU A 329 14.30 -19.87 -15.28
N ASP A 330 13.31 -19.64 -14.39
CA ASP A 330 11.94 -20.19 -14.54
C ASP A 330 10.96 -19.21 -15.20
N THR A 331 11.46 -18.10 -15.75
CA THR A 331 10.68 -17.11 -16.51
C THR A 331 10.98 -17.29 -18.00
N PRO A 332 9.99 -17.65 -18.85
CA PRO A 332 10.19 -17.73 -20.29
C PRO A 332 10.61 -16.36 -20.86
N THR A 333 11.62 -16.34 -21.71
CA THR A 333 12.19 -15.11 -22.30
C THR A 333 11.65 -14.88 -23.68
N TYR A 334 11.20 -13.67 -24.00
CA TYR A 334 10.73 -13.32 -25.34
C TYR A 334 11.27 -11.97 -25.85
N ASN A 335 11.28 -11.81 -27.18
CA ASN A 335 11.68 -10.57 -27.86
C ASN A 335 10.46 -9.62 -27.90
N LYS A 336 10.46 -8.63 -27.00
CA LYS A 336 9.35 -7.67 -26.89
C LYS A 336 9.23 -6.79 -28.15
N ALA A 337 10.33 -6.38 -28.79
CA ALA A 337 10.26 -5.58 -30.00
C ALA A 337 9.60 -6.33 -31.18
N ALA A 338 9.80 -7.65 -31.24
CA ALA A 338 9.08 -8.50 -32.20
C ALA A 338 7.59 -8.58 -31.86
N TYR A 339 7.26 -8.80 -30.57
CA TYR A 339 5.89 -8.81 -30.09
C TYR A 339 5.17 -7.47 -30.33
N ASP A 340 5.81 -6.33 -30.09
CA ASP A 340 5.24 -5.00 -30.31
C ASP A 340 4.85 -4.76 -31.78
N LYS A 341 5.59 -5.35 -32.73
CA LYS A 341 5.22 -5.31 -34.16
C LYS A 341 3.94 -6.11 -34.43
N ILE A 342 3.75 -7.23 -33.73
CA ILE A 342 2.49 -8.01 -33.82
C ILE A 342 1.35 -7.18 -33.26
N MET A 343 1.51 -6.61 -32.06
CA MET A 343 0.50 -5.79 -31.40
C MET A 343 0.07 -4.59 -32.24
N GLN A 344 0.99 -3.93 -32.96
CA GLN A 344 0.68 -2.83 -33.89
C GLN A 344 -0.24 -3.25 -35.04
N GLY A 345 -0.35 -4.53 -35.35
CA GLY A 345 -1.28 -5.07 -36.33
C GLY A 345 -2.75 -5.09 -35.89
N TYR A 346 -3.01 -4.89 -34.57
CA TYR A 346 -4.33 -4.92 -34.00
C TYR A 346 -4.79 -3.48 -33.66
N PRO A 347 -5.72 -2.89 -34.44
CA PRO A 347 -6.17 -1.52 -34.21
C PRO A 347 -7.11 -1.38 -33.00
N THR A 348 -7.67 -2.48 -32.52
CA THR A 348 -8.58 -2.57 -31.36
C THR A 348 -8.20 -3.77 -30.52
N PHE A 349 -8.53 -3.69 -29.22
CA PHE A 349 -8.31 -4.77 -28.25
C PHE A 349 -9.67 -5.44 -27.95
N ASP A 350 -10.27 -6.04 -28.98
CA ASP A 350 -11.44 -6.90 -28.78
C ASP A 350 -11.02 -8.31 -28.30
N ASP A 351 -12.00 -9.15 -27.95
CA ASP A 351 -11.74 -10.46 -27.36
C ASP A 351 -10.87 -11.36 -28.28
N GLU A 352 -11.02 -11.25 -29.60
CA GLU A 352 -10.22 -12.02 -30.56
C GLU A 352 -8.77 -11.53 -30.60
N ALA A 353 -8.57 -10.21 -30.61
CA ALA A 353 -7.24 -9.60 -30.54
C ALA A 353 -6.55 -9.93 -29.20
N ILE A 354 -7.27 -9.81 -28.09
CA ILE A 354 -6.74 -10.13 -26.75
C ILE A 354 -6.32 -11.60 -26.68
N ALA A 355 -7.13 -12.54 -27.21
CA ALA A 355 -6.81 -13.97 -27.21
C ALA A 355 -5.51 -14.29 -27.98
N GLN A 356 -5.16 -13.50 -28.99
CA GLN A 356 -3.88 -13.61 -29.69
C GLN A 356 -2.76 -12.87 -28.95
N LEU A 357 -3.06 -11.68 -28.44
CA LEU A 357 -2.06 -10.82 -27.81
C LEU A 357 -1.62 -11.28 -26.41
N VAL A 358 -2.31 -12.20 -25.76
CA VAL A 358 -1.84 -12.83 -24.51
C VAL A 358 -0.75 -13.88 -24.76
N MET A 359 -0.57 -14.32 -26.01
CA MET A 359 0.44 -15.30 -26.38
C MET A 359 1.80 -14.64 -26.60
N ARG A 360 2.85 -15.32 -26.14
CA ARG A 360 4.26 -14.98 -26.38
C ARG A 360 4.97 -16.21 -26.94
N GLU A 361 6.06 -16.00 -27.64
CA GLU A 361 6.96 -17.06 -28.11
C GLU A 361 8.26 -16.98 -27.32
N ASP A 362 8.59 -18.04 -26.60
CA ASP A 362 9.88 -18.18 -25.92
C ASP A 362 10.98 -18.28 -26.98
N CYS A 363 11.93 -17.36 -26.93
CA CYS A 363 12.90 -17.25 -27.97
C CYS A 363 14.10 -18.20 -27.86
N GLU A 364 14.22 -18.97 -26.77
CA GLU A 364 15.19 -20.06 -26.64
C GLU A 364 14.65 -21.36 -27.21
N THR A 365 13.37 -21.64 -26.91
CA THR A 365 12.72 -22.92 -27.26
C THR A 365 11.86 -22.84 -28.51
N GLY A 366 11.35 -21.65 -28.86
CA GLY A 366 10.34 -21.44 -29.90
C GLY A 366 8.94 -21.93 -29.51
N GLU A 367 8.69 -22.23 -28.24
CA GLU A 367 7.40 -22.64 -27.74
C GLU A 367 6.54 -21.44 -27.38
N GLU A 368 5.24 -21.53 -27.71
CA GLU A 368 4.28 -20.50 -27.32
C GLU A 368 3.85 -20.67 -25.86
N PHE A 369 3.73 -19.55 -25.14
CA PHE A 369 3.21 -19.53 -23.78
C PHE A 369 2.23 -18.35 -23.57
N VAL A 370 1.36 -18.49 -22.56
CA VAL A 370 0.45 -17.44 -22.15
C VAL A 370 1.15 -16.48 -21.19
N SER A 371 1.10 -15.19 -21.47
CA SER A 371 1.66 -14.15 -20.58
C SER A 371 0.81 -14.01 -19.31
N THR A 372 1.33 -14.52 -18.22
CA THR A 372 0.72 -14.41 -16.88
C THR A 372 1.59 -13.63 -15.89
N ASN A 373 2.86 -13.40 -16.23
CA ASN A 373 3.84 -12.82 -15.31
C ASN A 373 3.53 -11.34 -15.02
N VAL A 374 3.56 -10.95 -13.74
CA VAL A 374 3.35 -9.55 -13.31
C VAL A 374 4.40 -8.62 -13.90
N MET A 375 5.62 -9.14 -14.16
CA MET A 375 6.72 -8.34 -14.73
C MET A 375 6.71 -8.29 -16.26
N ASP A 376 5.61 -8.71 -16.91
CA ASP A 376 5.33 -8.47 -18.32
C ASP A 376 4.54 -7.17 -18.51
N TYR A 377 4.18 -6.82 -19.73
CA TYR A 377 3.40 -5.62 -20.08
C TYR A 377 1.96 -5.95 -20.46
N ALA A 378 1.22 -4.89 -20.81
CA ALA A 378 -0.18 -4.97 -21.24
C ALA A 378 -0.43 -6.07 -22.27
N CYS A 379 -1.69 -6.52 -22.36
CA CYS A 379 -2.13 -7.73 -23.05
C CYS A 379 -1.53 -9.02 -22.46
N GLY A 380 -1.14 -9.00 -21.16
CA GLY A 380 -0.87 -10.16 -20.34
C GLY A 380 -1.83 -10.21 -19.15
N TYR A 381 -1.97 -11.35 -18.51
CA TYR A 381 -2.81 -11.46 -17.30
C TYR A 381 -2.18 -10.71 -16.11
N MET A 382 -0.86 -10.62 -16.06
CA MET A 382 -0.11 -9.89 -15.03
C MET A 382 -0.58 -10.24 -13.60
N ASN A 383 -0.72 -11.53 -13.32
CA ASN A 383 -1.29 -12.02 -12.07
C ASN A 383 -0.45 -13.11 -11.39
N CYS A 384 0.71 -13.46 -11.94
CA CYS A 384 1.57 -14.50 -11.42
C CYS A 384 3.03 -14.06 -11.26
N PHE A 385 3.69 -14.60 -10.25
CA PHE A 385 5.14 -14.60 -10.10
C PHE A 385 5.68 -16.02 -10.18
N THR A 386 6.94 -16.18 -10.59
CA THR A 386 7.64 -17.46 -10.58
C THR A 386 8.31 -17.73 -9.22
N ALA A 387 8.79 -18.96 -9.01
CA ALA A 387 9.49 -19.31 -7.78
C ALA A 387 10.81 -18.54 -7.61
N ASN A 388 11.56 -18.34 -8.72
CA ASN A 388 12.80 -17.57 -8.69
C ASN A 388 12.54 -16.09 -8.42
N GLN A 389 11.47 -15.52 -9.00
CA GLN A 389 11.03 -14.16 -8.68
C GLN A 389 10.65 -14.03 -7.18
N ALA A 390 9.91 -14.99 -6.64
CA ALA A 390 9.57 -15.02 -5.21
C ALA A 390 10.83 -15.08 -4.32
N ALA A 391 11.81 -15.88 -4.68
CA ALA A 391 13.09 -15.95 -3.96
C ALA A 391 13.87 -14.64 -4.02
N ARG A 392 13.89 -13.95 -5.18
CA ARG A 392 14.52 -12.61 -5.32
C ARG A 392 13.85 -11.57 -4.44
N ILE A 393 12.52 -11.51 -4.44
CA ILE A 393 11.73 -10.60 -3.59
C ILE A 393 12.11 -10.79 -2.12
N ARG A 394 12.09 -12.03 -1.62
CA ARG A 394 12.44 -12.32 -0.22
C ARG A 394 13.87 -11.89 0.10
N TYR A 395 14.82 -12.23 -0.75
CA TYR A 395 16.21 -11.83 -0.58
C TYR A 395 16.36 -10.30 -0.48
N VAL A 396 15.65 -9.55 -1.33
CA VAL A 396 15.69 -8.09 -1.32
C VAL A 396 15.08 -7.52 -0.06
N ILE A 397 13.93 -8.03 0.40
CA ILE A 397 13.31 -7.57 1.67
C ILE A 397 14.26 -7.79 2.84
N GLU A 398 14.97 -8.90 2.89
CA GLU A 398 15.87 -9.25 3.99
C GLU A 398 17.16 -8.42 4.00
N HIS A 399 17.66 -8.01 2.83
CA HIS A 399 19.03 -7.48 2.70
C HIS A 399 19.11 -6.04 2.18
N SER A 400 18.05 -5.49 1.58
CA SER A 400 18.04 -4.10 1.14
C SER A 400 17.79 -3.15 2.32
N PRO A 401 18.63 -2.12 2.54
CA PRO A 401 18.51 -1.22 3.69
C PRO A 401 17.31 -0.26 3.59
N TYR A 402 16.78 -0.03 2.38
CA TYR A 402 15.78 1.00 2.08
C TYR A 402 14.39 0.44 1.77
N ILE A 403 14.10 -0.77 2.23
CA ILE A 403 12.79 -1.42 2.14
C ILE A 403 12.33 -1.78 3.55
N PRO A 404 11.08 -1.49 3.96
CA PRO A 404 10.55 -1.93 5.25
C PRO A 404 10.62 -3.46 5.39
N GLY A 405 10.68 -3.94 6.62
CA GLY A 405 10.62 -5.37 6.92
C GLY A 405 11.76 -5.87 7.78
N PRO A 406 11.77 -7.17 8.12
CA PRO A 406 12.85 -7.74 8.90
C PRO A 406 14.15 -7.71 8.10
N LYS A 407 15.24 -7.31 8.77
CA LYS A 407 16.58 -7.29 8.17
C LYS A 407 17.46 -8.34 8.82
N VAL A 408 18.28 -9.01 8.00
CA VAL A 408 19.36 -9.83 8.52
C VAL A 408 20.43 -8.90 9.08
N ARG A 409 20.57 -8.84 10.40
CA ARG A 409 21.59 -8.03 11.05
C ARG A 409 22.97 -8.61 10.74
N LEU A 410 23.80 -7.82 10.07
CA LEU A 410 25.22 -8.12 9.97
C LEU A 410 25.90 -7.86 11.32
N PRO A 411 26.97 -8.62 11.70
CA PRO A 411 27.84 -8.22 12.78
C PRO A 411 28.30 -6.78 12.54
N GLU A 412 28.35 -5.95 13.59
CA GLU A 412 28.79 -4.55 13.50
C GLU A 412 30.06 -4.44 12.64
N GLN A 413 29.90 -3.94 11.41
CA GLN A 413 31.03 -3.60 10.55
C GLN A 413 31.44 -2.18 10.90
N GLN A 414 32.75 -1.98 11.12
CA GLN A 414 33.32 -0.64 11.20
C GLN A 414 33.05 0.06 9.86
N VAL A 415 32.32 1.18 9.89
CA VAL A 415 32.02 1.98 8.70
C VAL A 415 33.32 2.38 8.01
N PRO A 416 33.54 2.03 6.73
CA PRO A 416 34.71 2.48 6.01
C PRO A 416 34.72 4.00 5.87
N THR A 417 35.84 4.64 6.13
CA THR A 417 35.99 6.10 6.05
C THR A 417 36.25 6.63 4.65
N THR A 418 36.27 5.77 3.63
CA THR A 418 36.55 6.15 2.23
C THR A 418 35.32 6.02 1.34
N LYS A 419 34.94 7.13 0.70
CA LYS A 419 33.85 7.19 -0.28
C LYS A 419 34.23 6.47 -1.56
N THR A 420 33.43 5.52 -1.99
CA THR A 420 33.59 4.79 -3.25
C THR A 420 32.82 5.46 -4.38
N ALA A 421 33.30 5.34 -5.61
CA ALA A 421 32.73 5.97 -6.81
C ALA A 421 31.29 5.52 -7.07
N ARG A 422 30.47 6.47 -7.51
CA ARG A 422 29.05 6.28 -7.82
C ARG A 422 28.85 5.31 -8.97
N THR A 423 28.03 4.31 -8.78
CA THR A 423 27.46 3.47 -9.84
C THR A 423 26.14 4.03 -10.32
N ASN A 424 25.90 4.01 -11.63
CA ASN A 424 24.61 4.45 -12.19
C ASN A 424 23.53 3.39 -11.90
N GLN A 425 22.41 3.83 -11.36
CA GLN A 425 21.23 2.99 -11.18
C GLN A 425 20.37 3.05 -12.45
N TYR A 426 19.91 1.91 -12.90
CA TYR A 426 18.99 1.80 -14.04
C TYR A 426 17.56 2.00 -13.59
N VAL A 427 16.78 2.59 -14.47
CA VAL A 427 15.37 2.86 -14.32
C VAL A 427 14.60 2.12 -15.36
N LEU A 428 13.67 1.36 -14.89
CA LEU A 428 12.72 0.68 -15.74
C LEU A 428 11.44 1.54 -15.82
N LYS A 429 11.05 1.89 -17.03
CA LYS A 429 9.78 2.56 -17.31
C LYS A 429 8.76 1.50 -17.68
N THR A 430 7.60 1.57 -17.13
CA THR A 430 6.47 0.76 -17.54
C THR A 430 5.56 1.53 -18.47
N PHE A 431 5.16 0.91 -19.53
CA PHE A 431 4.16 1.36 -20.51
C PHE A 431 4.47 2.71 -21.20
N GLU A 432 5.10 2.65 -22.32
CA GLU A 432 4.98 3.67 -23.37
C GLU A 432 3.83 3.36 -24.33
#